data_67c86820a190eb0cf6359d901f5af50b
#
_entry.id   67c86820a190eb0cf6359d901f5af50b
#
_cell.length_a   1.000
_cell.length_b   1.000
_cell.length_c   1.000
_cell.angle_alpha   90.00
_cell.angle_beta   90.00
_cell.angle_gamma   90.00
#
_symmetry.space_group_name_H-M   'P 1'
#
loop_
_entity.id
_entity.type
_entity.pdbx_description
1 polymer ?
#
loop_
_entity_poly.entity_id
_entity_poly.type
_entity_poly.pdbx_seq_one_letter_code
_entity_poly.pdbx_strand_id
1 'polypeptide(L)'
;MPRSTTTSDNSPPVPDDSAMATSPLMILIDGHSLAFRSYFAFAKSRQGGLRTKTGIPTSVCFGFIKSLLEVMESENPNAIAIAFDTKEATFRQQADATYKANRTETPEDFLPDIKNLQQLLEGLRIPVITSPGYEADDVLATLAHQAIDQGYRVKVVSGDRDLFQLVAPDKGITVLYLSGAFARGGATVGPTEYGLEEVEAKLGVLPSQVVDYKALCGDPSDNIPGVKGIGAKTAVKLLKEYQTLDNIYASLDSIKGAVKKKLEVGKLDAEHARYLVQLRFDTPIDIDLDQCQLQGFDPQVLKPLL
;
A
#
# COMPACT_ATOMS: atom_id res chain seq x y z
N MET A 1 -26.59 -56.48 6.31
CA MET A 1 -25.29 -55.77 6.22
C MET A 1 -25.50 -54.39 5.61
N PRO A 2 -25.35 -53.31 6.33
CA PRO A 2 -25.44 -51.95 5.76
C PRO A 2 -24.08 -51.57 5.16
N ARG A 3 -24.15 -50.99 3.94
CA ARG A 3 -22.99 -50.42 3.24
C ARG A 3 -22.61 -49.06 3.88
N SER A 4 -21.35 -48.93 4.28
CA SER A 4 -20.74 -47.69 4.73
C SER A 4 -20.48 -46.78 3.49
N THR A 5 -21.15 -45.66 3.41
CA THR A 5 -20.80 -44.57 2.49
C THR A 5 -19.74 -43.72 3.14
N THR A 6 -18.50 -43.85 2.69
CA THR A 6 -17.43 -42.88 2.99
C THR A 6 -17.64 -41.66 2.14
N THR A 7 -18.05 -40.56 2.73
CA THR A 7 -17.99 -39.23 2.15
C THR A 7 -16.53 -38.76 2.12
N SER A 8 -15.95 -38.65 0.94
CA SER A 8 -14.65 -38.01 0.74
C SER A 8 -14.79 -36.51 1.00
N ASP A 9 -14.16 -36.07 2.07
CA ASP A 9 -13.98 -34.64 2.35
C ASP A 9 -13.02 -34.04 1.29
N ASN A 10 -13.57 -33.21 0.42
CA ASN A 10 -12.87 -32.58 -0.70
C ASN A 10 -12.51 -31.12 -0.37
N SER A 11 -12.15 -30.84 0.90
CA SER A 11 -11.60 -29.55 1.29
C SER A 11 -10.22 -29.39 0.66
N PRO A 12 -9.91 -28.23 0.04
CA PRO A 12 -8.56 -27.98 -0.47
C PRO A 12 -7.58 -28.04 0.70
N PRO A 13 -6.35 -28.53 0.46
CA PRO A 13 -5.34 -28.63 1.52
C PRO A 13 -5.03 -27.22 2.04
N VAL A 14 -5.05 -27.07 3.36
CA VAL A 14 -4.57 -25.87 4.05
C VAL A 14 -3.07 -25.77 3.74
N PRO A 15 -2.57 -24.61 3.27
CA PRO A 15 -1.14 -24.43 3.02
C PRO A 15 -0.33 -24.79 4.27
N ASP A 16 0.74 -25.55 4.08
CA ASP A 16 1.66 -25.93 5.15
C ASP A 16 2.44 -24.68 5.60
N ASP A 17 2.17 -24.18 6.79
CA ASP A 17 2.85 -23.00 7.39
C ASP A 17 4.38 -23.12 7.37
N SER A 18 4.92 -24.36 7.40
CA SER A 18 6.35 -24.61 7.33
C SER A 18 6.95 -24.34 5.94
N ALA A 19 6.20 -24.59 4.88
CA ALA A 19 6.64 -24.32 3.51
C ALA A 19 6.65 -22.82 3.20
N MET A 20 5.68 -22.05 3.72
CA MET A 20 5.66 -20.60 3.58
C MET A 20 6.82 -19.94 4.33
N ALA A 21 7.20 -20.43 5.51
CA ALA A 21 8.31 -19.84 6.27
C ALA A 21 9.67 -19.91 5.55
N THR A 22 9.85 -20.84 4.61
CA THR A 22 11.10 -21.03 3.84
C THR A 22 11.08 -20.35 2.46
N SER A 23 9.95 -19.84 2.00
CA SER A 23 9.82 -19.13 0.73
C SER A 23 10.67 -17.84 0.72
N PRO A 24 11.28 -17.49 -0.43
CA PRO A 24 12.04 -16.25 -0.53
C PRO A 24 11.15 -15.04 -0.25
N LEU A 25 11.73 -14.00 0.35
CA LEU A 25 11.02 -12.78 0.69
C LEU A 25 11.30 -11.68 -0.32
N MET A 26 10.24 -11.07 -0.85
CA MET A 26 10.30 -9.85 -1.64
C MET A 26 9.76 -8.66 -0.85
N ILE A 27 10.51 -7.58 -0.82
CA ILE A 27 10.07 -6.29 -0.28
C ILE A 27 9.63 -5.39 -1.44
N LEU A 28 8.41 -4.90 -1.38
CA LEU A 28 7.86 -3.90 -2.29
C LEU A 28 7.70 -2.59 -1.54
N ILE A 29 8.23 -1.49 -2.08
CA ILE A 29 8.24 -0.20 -1.38
C ILE A 29 7.42 0.83 -2.15
N ASP A 30 6.49 1.47 -1.46
CA ASP A 30 5.83 2.69 -1.92
C ASP A 30 6.83 3.85 -1.82
N GLY A 31 7.36 4.22 -2.99
CA GLY A 31 8.42 5.20 -3.11
C GLY A 31 8.00 6.59 -2.66
N HIS A 32 6.80 7.04 -3.04
CA HIS A 32 6.31 8.36 -2.63
C HIS A 32 5.98 8.41 -1.13
N SER A 33 5.32 7.39 -0.59
CA SER A 33 5.00 7.33 0.84
C SER A 33 6.27 7.40 1.70
N LEU A 34 7.28 6.59 1.37
CA LEU A 34 8.55 6.59 2.12
C LEU A 34 9.33 7.90 1.89
N ALA A 35 9.31 8.46 0.68
CA ALA A 35 9.97 9.73 0.37
C ALA A 35 9.36 10.91 1.12
N PHE A 36 8.03 11.04 1.14
CA PHE A 36 7.36 12.10 1.93
C PHE A 36 7.62 11.94 3.42
N ARG A 37 7.55 10.71 3.94
CA ARG A 37 7.90 10.44 5.34
C ARG A 37 9.34 10.90 5.63
N SER A 38 10.28 10.57 4.77
CA SER A 38 11.70 10.95 4.91
C SER A 38 11.88 12.46 4.86
N TYR A 39 11.23 13.14 3.92
CA TYR A 39 11.25 14.58 3.81
C TYR A 39 10.76 15.26 5.10
N PHE A 40 9.55 14.92 5.54
CA PHE A 40 8.94 15.56 6.71
C PHE A 40 9.65 15.24 8.04
N ALA A 41 10.42 14.17 8.09
CA ALA A 41 11.28 13.86 9.22
C ALA A 41 12.35 14.93 9.47
N PHE A 42 12.89 15.49 8.41
CA PHE A 42 14.03 16.40 8.44
C PHE A 42 13.66 17.84 8.08
N ALA A 43 12.59 18.07 7.31
CA ALA A 43 12.17 19.40 6.85
C ALA A 43 11.87 20.40 7.99
N LYS A 44 11.44 19.90 9.15
CA LYS A 44 11.14 20.71 10.35
C LYS A 44 12.39 21.00 11.21
N SER A 45 13.58 20.64 10.76
CA SER A 45 14.81 21.02 11.46
C SER A 45 14.98 22.54 11.46
N ARG A 46 15.68 23.07 12.49
CA ARG A 46 15.94 24.52 12.60
C ARG A 46 16.68 25.11 11.40
N GLN A 47 17.25 24.28 10.53
CA GLN A 47 18.03 24.68 9.36
C GLN A 47 17.28 24.48 8.02
N GLY A 48 15.99 24.16 8.05
CA GLY A 48 15.17 24.05 6.82
C GLY A 48 15.45 22.78 5.99
N GLY A 49 15.74 21.65 6.64
CA GLY A 49 16.02 20.36 5.99
C GLY A 49 17.53 20.07 5.87
N LEU A 50 17.83 18.84 5.43
CA LEU A 50 19.21 18.42 5.16
C LEU A 50 19.64 18.88 3.76
N ARG A 51 20.90 19.36 3.68
CA ARG A 51 21.51 19.82 2.42
C ARG A 51 22.99 19.44 2.39
N THR A 52 23.53 19.29 1.19
CA THR A 52 24.98 19.23 0.98
C THR A 52 25.62 20.59 1.32
N LYS A 53 26.96 20.63 1.37
CA LYS A 53 27.72 21.89 1.51
C LYS A 53 27.46 22.86 0.34
N THR A 54 27.05 22.35 -0.81
CA THR A 54 26.71 23.15 -2.01
C THR A 54 25.24 23.56 -2.05
N GLY A 55 24.43 23.21 -1.03
CA GLY A 55 23.02 23.58 -0.92
C GLY A 55 22.03 22.63 -1.59
N ILE A 56 22.47 21.50 -2.11
CA ILE A 56 21.57 20.48 -2.73
C ILE A 56 20.73 19.83 -1.60
N PRO A 57 19.38 19.76 -1.73
CA PRO A 57 18.53 19.10 -0.75
C PRO A 57 18.81 17.59 -0.71
N THR A 58 18.84 17.03 0.50
CA THR A 58 19.16 15.61 0.74
C THR A 58 18.30 14.96 1.83
N SER A 59 17.22 15.61 2.24
CA SER A 59 16.33 15.10 3.29
C SER A 59 15.62 13.80 2.87
N VAL A 60 15.18 13.74 1.61
CA VAL A 60 14.55 12.55 1.03
C VAL A 60 15.58 11.44 0.87
N CYS A 61 16.69 11.70 0.18
CA CYS A 61 17.75 10.72 -0.03
C CYS A 61 18.22 10.11 1.28
N PHE A 62 18.59 10.93 2.25
CA PHE A 62 19.10 10.46 3.53
C PHE A 62 18.08 9.61 4.29
N GLY A 63 16.85 10.11 4.44
CA GLY A 63 15.81 9.41 5.19
C GLY A 63 15.34 8.13 4.51
N PHE A 64 15.23 8.16 3.17
CA PHE A 64 14.82 7.02 2.39
C PHE A 64 15.85 5.88 2.46
N ILE A 65 17.12 6.18 2.14
CA ILE A 65 18.20 5.18 2.17
C ILE A 65 18.37 4.62 3.58
N LYS A 66 18.29 5.46 4.62
CA LYS A 66 18.33 5.00 6.00
C LYS A 66 17.21 3.99 6.28
N SER A 67 15.97 4.32 5.95
CA SER A 67 14.82 3.43 6.18
C SER A 67 14.89 2.16 5.32
N LEU A 68 15.39 2.27 4.08
CA LEU A 68 15.65 1.12 3.22
C LEU A 68 16.64 0.15 3.85
N LEU A 69 17.77 0.65 4.37
CA LEU A 69 18.77 -0.17 5.03
C LEU A 69 18.23 -0.82 6.32
N GLU A 70 17.45 -0.08 7.12
CA GLU A 70 16.78 -0.62 8.31
C GLU A 70 15.82 -1.77 7.95
N VAL A 71 15.03 -1.65 6.86
CA VAL A 71 14.16 -2.71 6.39
C VAL A 71 14.96 -3.90 5.85
N MET A 72 16.03 -3.66 5.10
CA MET A 72 16.90 -4.73 4.60
C MET A 72 17.56 -5.50 5.73
N GLU A 73 18.00 -4.82 6.78
CA GLU A 73 18.64 -5.45 7.94
C GLU A 73 17.64 -6.26 8.78
N SER A 74 16.43 -5.73 9.00
CA SER A 74 15.41 -6.39 9.84
C SER A 74 14.75 -7.56 9.14
N GLU A 75 14.46 -7.45 7.84
CA GLU A 75 13.68 -8.43 7.08
C GLU A 75 14.53 -9.43 6.30
N ASN A 76 15.79 -9.09 6.03
CA ASN A 76 16.72 -9.89 5.23
C ASN A 76 16.10 -10.42 3.91
N PRO A 77 15.59 -9.54 3.03
CA PRO A 77 14.88 -9.94 1.83
C PRO A 77 15.80 -10.54 0.77
N ASN A 78 15.23 -11.37 -0.11
CA ASN A 78 15.90 -11.90 -1.29
C ASN A 78 15.78 -10.95 -2.49
N ALA A 79 14.69 -10.19 -2.56
CA ALA A 79 14.40 -9.27 -3.66
C ALA A 79 13.75 -7.97 -3.16
N ILE A 80 14.00 -6.86 -3.85
CA ILE A 80 13.41 -5.55 -3.56
C ILE A 80 13.02 -4.86 -4.87
N ALA A 81 11.86 -4.20 -4.87
CA ALA A 81 11.47 -3.25 -5.91
C ALA A 81 10.75 -2.05 -5.28
N ILE A 82 10.85 -0.90 -5.94
CA ILE A 82 10.24 0.35 -5.47
C ILE A 82 9.30 0.87 -6.55
N ALA A 83 8.04 1.14 -6.20
CA ALA A 83 7.09 1.76 -7.12
C ALA A 83 7.02 3.27 -6.89
N PHE A 84 6.97 4.04 -7.98
CA PHE A 84 6.72 5.48 -7.95
C PHE A 84 5.55 5.84 -8.87
N ASP A 85 4.79 6.87 -8.49
CA ASP A 85 3.80 7.48 -9.37
C ASP A 85 4.49 8.18 -10.54
N THR A 86 3.78 8.26 -11.65
CA THR A 86 4.17 9.06 -12.81
C THR A 86 3.45 10.41 -12.82
N LYS A 87 3.77 11.27 -13.77
CA LYS A 87 3.11 12.60 -13.93
C LYS A 87 1.83 12.52 -14.73
N GLU A 88 1.62 11.42 -15.44
CA GLU A 88 0.47 11.21 -16.29
C GLU A 88 -0.80 11.08 -15.44
N ALA A 89 -1.91 11.59 -15.97
CA ALA A 89 -3.20 11.46 -15.33
C ALA A 89 -3.60 9.97 -15.23
N THR A 90 -3.93 9.53 -14.02
CA THR A 90 -4.34 8.14 -13.77
C THR A 90 -5.78 7.92 -14.23
N PHE A 91 -6.18 6.66 -14.38
CA PHE A 91 -7.56 6.30 -14.70
C PHE A 91 -8.56 6.83 -13.65
N ARG A 92 -8.13 6.98 -12.38
CA ARG A 92 -8.96 7.56 -11.31
C ARG A 92 -9.19 9.05 -11.54
N GLN A 93 -8.16 9.80 -11.91
CA GLN A 93 -8.28 11.23 -12.23
C GLN A 93 -9.08 11.47 -13.53
N GLN A 94 -9.04 10.52 -14.47
CA GLN A 94 -9.87 10.57 -15.67
C GLN A 94 -11.34 10.29 -15.36
N ALA A 95 -11.63 9.40 -14.40
CA ALA A 95 -12.98 9.08 -13.96
C ALA A 95 -13.59 10.15 -13.05
N ASP A 96 -12.76 10.82 -12.23
CA ASP A 96 -13.18 11.88 -11.32
C ASP A 96 -12.10 12.97 -11.21
N ALA A 97 -12.37 14.13 -11.76
CA ALA A 97 -11.45 15.29 -11.72
C ALA A 97 -11.24 15.83 -10.28
N THR A 98 -12.10 15.48 -9.34
CA THR A 98 -11.98 15.89 -7.93
C THR A 98 -11.11 14.93 -7.10
N TYR A 99 -10.78 13.74 -7.64
CA TYR A 99 -9.93 12.77 -6.98
C TYR A 99 -8.56 13.36 -6.67
N LYS A 100 -8.16 13.32 -5.39
CA LYS A 100 -6.91 13.89 -4.85
C LYS A 100 -6.72 15.41 -5.07
N ALA A 101 -7.78 16.15 -5.48
CA ALA A 101 -7.70 17.59 -5.75
C ALA A 101 -7.45 18.44 -4.49
N ASN A 102 -7.65 17.89 -3.29
CA ASN A 102 -7.38 18.53 -2.02
C ASN A 102 -5.93 18.36 -1.52
N ARG A 103 -5.07 17.65 -2.28
CA ARG A 103 -3.67 17.47 -1.90
C ARG A 103 -2.92 18.80 -1.99
N THR A 104 -2.10 19.09 -0.98
CA THR A 104 -1.24 20.27 -0.94
C THR A 104 -0.12 20.16 -1.97
N GLU A 105 0.36 21.29 -2.45
CA GLU A 105 1.50 21.34 -3.36
C GLU A 105 2.73 20.67 -2.75
N THR A 106 3.47 19.99 -3.62
CA THR A 106 4.72 19.33 -3.23
C THR A 106 5.77 20.40 -2.91
N PRO A 107 6.51 20.30 -1.80
CA PRO A 107 7.56 21.27 -1.47
C PRO A 107 8.62 21.39 -2.58
N GLU A 108 9.13 22.61 -2.80
CA GLU A 108 10.09 22.90 -3.86
C GLU A 108 11.36 22.03 -3.80
N ASP A 109 11.84 21.75 -2.60
CA ASP A 109 13.03 20.93 -2.37
C ASP A 109 12.81 19.42 -2.56
N PHE A 110 11.56 18.97 -2.59
CA PHE A 110 11.22 17.55 -2.67
C PHE A 110 11.54 16.94 -4.03
N LEU A 111 11.13 17.62 -5.13
CA LEU A 111 11.31 17.08 -6.49
C LEU A 111 12.78 16.93 -6.91
N PRO A 112 13.69 17.91 -6.64
CA PRO A 112 15.11 17.72 -6.88
C PRO A 112 15.70 16.56 -6.10
N ASP A 113 15.30 16.39 -4.84
CA ASP A 113 15.81 15.33 -3.96
C ASP A 113 15.30 13.93 -4.39
N ILE A 114 14.06 13.82 -4.89
CA ILE A 114 13.55 12.59 -5.54
C ILE A 114 14.39 12.17 -6.73
N LYS A 115 14.81 13.12 -7.59
CA LYS A 115 15.67 12.80 -8.73
C LYS A 115 17.03 12.25 -8.27
N ASN A 116 17.62 12.85 -7.25
CA ASN A 116 18.85 12.37 -6.65
C ASN A 116 18.67 10.97 -6.06
N LEU A 117 17.54 10.74 -5.38
CA LEU A 117 17.19 9.40 -4.86
C LEU A 117 17.11 8.36 -5.97
N GLN A 118 16.42 8.67 -7.08
CA GLN A 118 16.30 7.73 -8.21
C GLN A 118 17.67 7.35 -8.79
N GLN A 119 18.59 8.31 -8.91
CA GLN A 119 19.97 8.04 -9.34
C GLN A 119 20.73 7.15 -8.35
N LEU A 120 20.53 7.36 -7.04
CA LEU A 120 21.12 6.51 -6.01
C LEU A 120 20.58 5.08 -6.08
N LEU A 121 19.27 4.92 -6.28
CA LEU A 121 18.64 3.60 -6.42
C LEU A 121 19.12 2.86 -7.65
N GLU A 122 19.30 3.55 -8.77
CA GLU A 122 19.91 3.00 -9.98
C GLU A 122 21.36 2.52 -9.70
N GLY A 123 22.17 3.33 -9.03
CA GLY A 123 23.51 2.96 -8.62
C GLY A 123 23.56 1.79 -7.64
N LEU A 124 22.52 1.63 -6.82
CA LEU A 124 22.32 0.49 -5.92
C LEU A 124 21.77 -0.74 -6.65
N ARG A 125 21.42 -0.63 -7.93
CA ARG A 125 20.75 -1.66 -8.73
C ARG A 125 19.41 -2.11 -8.12
N ILE A 126 18.69 -1.19 -7.49
CA ILE A 126 17.37 -1.43 -6.97
C ILE A 126 16.34 -0.96 -8.01
N PRO A 127 15.50 -1.85 -8.55
CA PRO A 127 14.54 -1.49 -9.59
C PRO A 127 13.54 -0.46 -9.11
N VAL A 128 13.35 0.59 -9.91
CA VAL A 128 12.29 1.59 -9.77
C VAL A 128 11.27 1.33 -10.87
N ILE A 129 10.03 1.02 -10.48
CA ILE A 129 8.96 0.60 -11.36
C ILE A 129 7.88 1.66 -11.38
N THR A 130 7.42 1.99 -12.57
CA THR A 130 6.34 2.94 -12.79
C THR A 130 5.41 2.42 -13.89
N SER A 131 4.14 2.83 -13.88
CA SER A 131 3.19 2.52 -14.94
C SER A 131 2.36 3.74 -15.29
N PRO A 132 2.55 4.35 -16.49
CA PRO A 132 1.76 5.50 -16.90
C PRO A 132 0.26 5.21 -16.89
N GLY A 133 -0.53 6.12 -16.31
CA GLY A 133 -1.98 5.96 -16.18
C GLY A 133 -2.44 5.19 -14.93
N TYR A 134 -1.50 4.66 -14.14
CA TYR A 134 -1.75 3.96 -12.87
C TYR A 134 -0.99 4.62 -11.73
N GLU A 135 -1.41 4.35 -10.51
CA GLU A 135 -0.73 4.80 -9.29
C GLU A 135 0.30 3.76 -8.81
N ALA A 136 1.27 4.20 -8.01
CA ALA A 136 2.24 3.29 -7.40
C ALA A 136 1.57 2.14 -6.64
N ASP A 137 0.42 2.39 -6.00
CA ASP A 137 -0.35 1.40 -5.26
C ASP A 137 -0.86 0.26 -6.16
N ASP A 138 -1.29 0.59 -7.40
CA ASP A 138 -1.72 -0.40 -8.40
C ASP A 138 -0.52 -1.22 -8.90
N VAL A 139 0.62 -0.56 -9.09
CA VAL A 139 1.89 -1.21 -9.44
C VAL A 139 2.29 -2.20 -8.34
N LEU A 140 2.27 -1.77 -7.07
CA LEU A 140 2.58 -2.62 -5.93
C LEU A 140 1.63 -3.82 -5.81
N ALA A 141 0.33 -3.60 -6.05
CA ALA A 141 -0.67 -4.66 -6.02
C ALA A 141 -0.42 -5.72 -7.10
N THR A 142 -0.11 -5.27 -8.32
CA THR A 142 0.22 -6.16 -9.44
C THR A 142 1.50 -6.94 -9.17
N LEU A 143 2.56 -6.26 -8.71
CA LEU A 143 3.84 -6.89 -8.37
C LEU A 143 3.70 -7.91 -7.23
N ALA A 144 2.93 -7.59 -6.20
CA ALA A 144 2.69 -8.49 -5.09
C ALA A 144 2.07 -9.82 -5.56
N HIS A 145 1.08 -9.76 -6.45
CA HIS A 145 0.47 -10.97 -7.02
C HIS A 145 1.43 -11.75 -7.90
N GLN A 146 2.18 -11.08 -8.78
CA GLN A 146 3.18 -11.74 -9.63
C GLN A 146 4.28 -12.41 -8.81
N ALA A 147 4.71 -11.79 -7.71
CA ALA A 147 5.70 -12.37 -6.81
C ALA A 147 5.18 -13.62 -6.07
N ILE A 148 3.93 -13.58 -5.60
CA ILE A 148 3.28 -14.76 -5.00
C ILE A 148 3.19 -15.91 -6.00
N ASP A 149 2.77 -15.63 -7.24
CA ASP A 149 2.67 -16.65 -8.30
C ASP A 149 4.05 -17.28 -8.63
N GLN A 150 5.14 -16.59 -8.33
CA GLN A 150 6.51 -17.10 -8.46
C GLN A 150 7.08 -17.66 -7.14
N GLY A 151 6.26 -17.84 -6.12
CA GLY A 151 6.63 -18.50 -4.86
C GLY A 151 7.32 -17.63 -3.83
N TYR A 152 7.31 -16.29 -3.99
CA TYR A 152 7.80 -15.38 -2.98
C TYR A 152 6.74 -15.13 -1.89
N ARG A 153 7.19 -14.86 -0.69
CA ARG A 153 6.41 -14.07 0.28
C ARG A 153 6.64 -12.59 -0.01
N VAL A 154 5.66 -11.76 0.28
CA VAL A 154 5.71 -10.32 -0.01
C VAL A 154 5.43 -9.51 1.24
N LYS A 155 6.28 -8.51 1.53
CA LYS A 155 5.98 -7.45 2.48
C LYS A 155 5.98 -6.11 1.77
N VAL A 156 4.86 -5.39 1.85
CA VAL A 156 4.70 -4.07 1.23
C VAL A 156 4.99 -2.98 2.25
N VAL A 157 5.97 -2.13 1.99
CA VAL A 157 6.35 -1.01 2.88
C VAL A 157 5.63 0.25 2.43
N SER A 158 4.67 0.72 3.21
CA SER A 158 3.96 1.99 2.94
C SER A 158 3.34 2.59 4.21
N GLY A 159 3.10 3.90 4.19
CA GLY A 159 2.28 4.61 5.16
C GLY A 159 0.82 4.80 4.70
N ASP A 160 0.46 4.26 3.54
CA ASP A 160 -0.91 4.31 3.04
C ASP A 160 -1.74 3.12 3.52
N ARG A 161 -2.95 3.41 4.00
CA ARG A 161 -3.88 2.39 4.48
C ARG A 161 -4.64 1.71 3.35
N ASP A 162 -4.57 2.24 2.13
CA ASP A 162 -5.21 1.63 0.97
C ASP A 162 -4.55 0.31 0.64
N LEU A 163 -3.25 0.20 0.90
CA LEU A 163 -2.50 -1.04 0.74
C LEU A 163 -2.87 -2.14 1.76
N PHE A 164 -3.67 -1.84 2.78
CA PHE A 164 -4.25 -2.89 3.62
C PHE A 164 -5.20 -3.83 2.86
N GLN A 165 -5.68 -3.43 1.67
CA GLN A 165 -6.40 -4.31 0.75
C GLN A 165 -5.57 -5.53 0.30
N LEU A 166 -4.24 -5.41 0.33
CA LEU A 166 -3.32 -6.47 -0.10
C LEU A 166 -3.06 -7.52 0.96
N VAL A 167 -3.37 -7.22 2.23
CA VAL A 167 -3.04 -8.12 3.35
C VAL A 167 -3.79 -9.45 3.20
N ALA A 168 -3.04 -10.48 2.95
CA ALA A 168 -3.48 -11.87 2.79
C ALA A 168 -2.37 -12.80 3.30
N PRO A 169 -2.22 -13.00 4.63
CA PRO A 169 -1.14 -13.78 5.20
C PRO A 169 -1.18 -15.25 4.77
N ASP A 170 -2.37 -15.79 4.51
CA ASP A 170 -2.61 -17.10 3.94
C ASP A 170 -2.02 -17.29 2.54
N LYS A 171 -1.80 -16.16 1.82
CA LYS A 171 -1.09 -16.08 0.53
C LYS A 171 0.33 -15.58 0.66
N GLY A 172 0.79 -15.25 1.88
CA GLY A 172 2.14 -14.75 2.12
C GLY A 172 2.29 -13.24 1.90
N ILE A 173 1.21 -12.44 1.93
CA ILE A 173 1.27 -10.96 1.78
C ILE A 173 0.95 -10.27 3.10
N THR A 174 1.87 -9.43 3.57
CA THR A 174 1.66 -8.52 4.71
C THR A 174 2.11 -7.09 4.36
N VAL A 175 1.75 -6.12 5.20
CA VAL A 175 2.13 -4.71 5.03
C VAL A 175 3.01 -4.27 6.20
N LEU A 176 4.20 -3.79 5.91
CA LEU A 176 5.06 -3.08 6.84
C LEU A 176 4.61 -1.61 6.88
N TYR A 177 3.70 -1.32 7.79
CA TYR A 177 3.06 -0.01 7.88
C TYR A 177 3.98 1.01 8.55
N LEU A 178 4.24 2.09 7.82
CA LEU A 178 5.02 3.22 8.29
C LEU A 178 4.10 4.15 9.11
N SER A 179 3.87 3.81 10.39
CA SER A 179 3.07 4.67 11.27
C SER A 179 3.67 6.08 11.35
N GLY A 180 2.83 7.11 11.26
CA GLY A 180 3.25 8.51 11.27
C GLY A 180 3.97 8.91 12.56
N ALA A 181 4.90 9.81 12.42
CA ALA A 181 5.76 10.47 13.38
C ALA A 181 7.02 9.69 13.79
N PHE A 182 8.15 10.28 13.43
CA PHE A 182 9.39 10.06 14.18
C PHE A 182 9.10 10.34 15.66
N ALA A 183 9.45 9.40 16.53
CA ALA A 183 9.34 9.61 17.97
C ALA A 183 10.03 10.92 18.36
N ARG A 184 9.47 11.66 19.33
CA ARG A 184 10.13 12.83 19.89
C ARG A 184 11.54 12.42 20.34
N GLY A 185 12.57 12.97 19.69
CA GLY A 185 13.96 12.63 19.98
C GLY A 185 14.74 12.02 18.83
N GLY A 186 14.15 11.90 17.61
CA GLY A 186 14.87 11.45 16.41
C GLY A 186 15.06 9.94 16.28
N ALA A 187 14.52 9.13 17.19
CA ALA A 187 14.47 7.69 17.03
C ALA A 187 13.41 7.35 15.97
N THR A 188 13.80 6.68 14.89
CA THR A 188 12.87 6.10 13.94
C THR A 188 12.13 4.96 14.63
N VAL A 189 10.80 5.09 14.76
CA VAL A 189 9.99 3.90 15.02
C VAL A 189 9.98 3.12 13.71
N GLY A 190 10.54 1.94 13.70
CA GLY A 190 10.54 1.05 12.54
C GLY A 190 9.10 0.78 12.05
N PRO A 191 8.95 0.21 10.87
CA PRO A 191 7.65 -0.20 10.37
C PRO A 191 7.04 -1.27 11.29
N THR A 192 5.72 -1.26 11.40
CA THR A 192 4.97 -2.31 12.12
C THR A 192 4.34 -3.23 11.09
N GLU A 193 4.50 -4.54 11.25
CA GLU A 193 3.86 -5.51 10.37
C GLU A 193 2.36 -5.58 10.65
N TYR A 194 1.57 -5.52 9.58
CA TYR A 194 0.12 -5.61 9.61
C TYR A 194 -0.33 -6.88 8.89
N GLY A 195 -0.88 -7.81 9.66
CA GLY A 195 -1.67 -8.95 9.21
C GLY A 195 -3.17 -8.67 9.37
N LEU A 196 -3.96 -9.73 9.45
CA LEU A 196 -5.43 -9.64 9.56
C LEU A 196 -5.86 -8.90 10.85
N GLU A 197 -5.24 -9.27 11.98
CA GLU A 197 -5.60 -8.74 13.30
C GLU A 197 -5.27 -7.25 13.43
N GLU A 198 -4.11 -6.82 12.94
CA GLU A 198 -3.67 -5.43 13.01
C GLU A 198 -4.53 -4.53 12.12
N VAL A 199 -4.94 -5.01 10.93
CA VAL A 199 -5.86 -4.28 10.05
C VAL A 199 -7.24 -4.17 10.70
N GLU A 200 -7.79 -5.27 11.25
CA GLU A 200 -9.08 -5.24 11.95
C GLU A 200 -9.02 -4.32 13.19
N ALA A 201 -7.98 -4.41 13.99
CA ALA A 201 -7.78 -3.54 15.14
C ALA A 201 -7.70 -2.05 14.72
N LYS A 202 -7.11 -1.76 13.56
CA LYS A 202 -6.90 -0.39 13.05
C LYS A 202 -8.14 0.22 12.42
N LEU A 203 -8.86 -0.54 11.59
CA LEU A 203 -9.99 -0.06 10.78
C LEU A 203 -11.35 -0.56 11.27
N GLY A 204 -11.38 -1.64 12.05
CA GLY A 204 -12.59 -2.31 12.50
C GLY A 204 -13.19 -3.28 11.47
N VAL A 205 -12.50 -3.51 10.36
CA VAL A 205 -12.90 -4.38 9.25
C VAL A 205 -11.72 -5.25 8.80
N LEU A 206 -12.01 -6.38 8.16
CA LEU A 206 -11.00 -7.26 7.58
C LEU A 206 -10.35 -6.62 6.33
N PRO A 207 -9.12 -7.03 5.95
CA PRO A 207 -8.47 -6.56 4.72
C PRO A 207 -9.36 -6.67 3.47
N SER A 208 -10.06 -7.78 3.29
CA SER A 208 -11.01 -8.00 2.19
C SER A 208 -12.21 -7.04 2.17
N GLN A 209 -12.45 -6.33 3.27
CA GLN A 209 -13.55 -5.37 3.43
C GLN A 209 -13.09 -3.90 3.33
N VAL A 210 -11.80 -3.63 3.17
CA VAL A 210 -11.26 -2.26 3.16
C VAL A 210 -11.85 -1.42 2.04
N VAL A 211 -12.01 -2.02 0.85
CA VAL A 211 -12.64 -1.35 -0.30
C VAL A 211 -14.08 -0.97 0.00
N ASP A 212 -14.88 -1.92 0.46
CA ASP A 212 -16.29 -1.71 0.79
C ASP A 212 -16.48 -0.75 1.96
N TYR A 213 -15.57 -0.79 2.94
CA TYR A 213 -15.54 0.17 4.05
C TYR A 213 -15.34 1.60 3.54
N LYS A 214 -14.34 1.83 2.67
CA LYS A 214 -14.10 3.16 2.09
C LYS A 214 -15.18 3.57 1.11
N ALA A 215 -15.76 2.65 0.36
CA ALA A 215 -16.91 2.91 -0.49
C ALA A 215 -18.11 3.47 0.31
N LEU A 216 -18.34 2.95 1.51
CA LEU A 216 -19.40 3.41 2.39
C LEU A 216 -19.10 4.74 3.09
N CYS A 217 -17.94 4.85 3.75
CA CYS A 217 -17.65 6.02 4.59
C CYS A 217 -16.85 7.12 3.88
N GLY A 218 -16.38 6.86 2.66
CA GLY A 218 -15.50 7.75 1.91
C GLY A 218 -14.04 7.68 2.38
N ASP A 219 -13.21 8.43 1.66
CA ASP A 219 -11.82 8.72 2.03
C ASP A 219 -11.51 10.21 1.88
N PRO A 220 -11.48 10.97 2.97
CA PRO A 220 -11.16 12.39 2.92
C PRO A 220 -9.74 12.70 2.43
N SER A 221 -8.78 11.77 2.59
CA SER A 221 -7.39 11.98 2.13
C SER A 221 -7.30 12.04 0.61
N ASP A 222 -8.14 11.27 -0.08
CA ASP A 222 -8.20 11.21 -1.53
C ASP A 222 -9.43 11.93 -2.12
N ASN A 223 -10.12 12.68 -1.27
CA ASN A 223 -11.31 13.44 -1.64
C ASN A 223 -12.47 12.56 -2.18
N ILE A 224 -12.62 11.37 -1.62
CA ILE A 224 -13.69 10.42 -1.99
C ILE A 224 -14.82 10.57 -0.97
N PRO A 225 -16.03 10.99 -1.39
CA PRO A 225 -17.11 11.34 -0.45
C PRO A 225 -17.77 10.13 0.22
N GLY A 226 -17.84 8.99 -0.43
CA GLY A 226 -18.64 7.84 0.02
C GLY A 226 -20.14 8.15 0.11
N VAL A 227 -20.88 7.34 0.85
CA VAL A 227 -22.32 7.50 1.07
C VAL A 227 -22.59 8.63 2.08
N LYS A 228 -23.27 9.69 1.65
CA LYS A 228 -23.53 10.84 2.50
C LYS A 228 -24.24 10.46 3.81
N GLY A 229 -23.56 10.75 4.93
CA GLY A 229 -24.07 10.49 6.27
C GLY A 229 -23.86 9.06 6.78
N ILE A 230 -23.14 8.22 6.04
CA ILE A 230 -22.60 6.96 6.53
C ILE A 230 -21.13 7.21 6.92
N GLY A 231 -20.86 7.23 8.21
CA GLY A 231 -19.48 7.35 8.71
C GLY A 231 -18.89 6.00 9.11
N ALA A 232 -17.60 6.00 9.47
CA ALA A 232 -16.81 4.83 9.81
C ALA A 232 -17.51 3.81 10.74
N LYS A 233 -18.11 4.27 11.84
CA LYS A 233 -18.83 3.39 12.79
C LYS A 233 -20.01 2.66 12.16
N THR A 234 -20.75 3.33 11.28
CA THR A 234 -21.90 2.74 10.59
C THR A 234 -21.43 1.77 9.52
N ALA A 235 -20.39 2.11 8.76
CA ALA A 235 -19.79 1.25 7.75
C ALA A 235 -19.28 -0.06 8.37
N VAL A 236 -18.50 0.02 9.47
CA VAL A 236 -18.02 -1.15 10.23
C VAL A 236 -19.19 -2.03 10.69
N LYS A 237 -20.27 -1.43 11.25
CA LYS A 237 -21.43 -2.20 11.69
C LYS A 237 -22.10 -2.94 10.53
N LEU A 238 -22.29 -2.27 9.41
CA LEU A 238 -22.91 -2.86 8.22
C LEU A 238 -22.05 -4.02 7.67
N LEU A 239 -20.75 -3.82 7.57
CA LEU A 239 -19.83 -4.86 7.06
C LEU A 239 -19.69 -6.05 8.02
N LYS A 240 -19.77 -5.85 9.32
CA LYS A 240 -19.85 -6.96 10.29
C LYS A 240 -21.12 -7.80 10.14
N GLU A 241 -22.24 -7.16 9.79
CA GLU A 241 -23.55 -7.83 9.66
C GLU A 241 -23.73 -8.47 8.28
N TYR A 242 -23.38 -7.76 7.21
CA TYR A 242 -23.65 -8.18 5.81
C TYR A 242 -22.40 -8.62 5.02
N GLN A 243 -21.23 -8.47 5.57
CA GLN A 243 -19.91 -8.86 5.03
C GLN A 243 -19.43 -8.02 3.84
N THR A 244 -20.26 -7.74 2.84
CA THR A 244 -19.88 -7.03 1.62
C THR A 244 -20.86 -5.89 1.29
N LEU A 245 -20.41 -4.92 0.50
CA LEU A 245 -21.22 -3.84 -0.03
C LEU A 245 -22.40 -4.38 -0.84
N ASP A 246 -22.16 -5.41 -1.67
CA ASP A 246 -23.20 -6.03 -2.49
C ASP A 246 -24.29 -6.68 -1.63
N ASN A 247 -23.90 -7.38 -0.56
CA ASN A 247 -24.86 -7.97 0.38
C ASN A 247 -25.64 -6.91 1.16
N ILE A 248 -25.02 -5.77 1.49
CA ILE A 248 -25.72 -4.63 2.12
C ILE A 248 -26.83 -4.15 1.19
N TYR A 249 -26.53 -3.95 -0.09
CA TYR A 249 -27.55 -3.50 -1.07
C TYR A 249 -28.57 -4.58 -1.41
N ALA A 250 -28.22 -5.85 -1.43
CA ALA A 250 -29.15 -6.96 -1.58
C ALA A 250 -30.11 -7.10 -0.38
N SER A 251 -29.67 -6.66 0.81
CA SER A 251 -30.41 -6.77 2.07
C SER A 251 -31.07 -5.47 2.52
N LEU A 252 -31.23 -4.48 1.64
CA LEU A 252 -31.77 -3.15 1.98
C LEU A 252 -33.13 -3.21 2.69
N ASP A 253 -33.97 -4.19 2.38
CA ASP A 253 -35.27 -4.34 3.01
C ASP A 253 -35.20 -4.77 4.48
N SER A 254 -34.10 -5.39 4.89
CA SER A 254 -33.82 -5.75 6.27
C SER A 254 -33.24 -4.59 7.07
N ILE A 255 -32.67 -3.60 6.41
CA ILE A 255 -32.07 -2.42 7.03
C ILE A 255 -33.18 -1.39 7.33
N LYS A 256 -33.22 -0.87 8.56
CA LYS A 256 -34.29 0.02 9.01
C LYS A 256 -33.83 1.47 9.16
N GLY A 257 -34.80 2.37 9.08
CA GLY A 257 -34.65 3.77 9.49
C GLY A 257 -33.81 4.64 8.55
N ALA A 258 -33.08 5.59 9.12
CA ALA A 258 -32.33 6.57 8.36
C ALA A 258 -31.17 5.97 7.58
N VAL A 259 -30.60 4.86 8.03
CA VAL A 259 -29.47 4.18 7.34
C VAL A 259 -29.95 3.63 6.00
N LYS A 260 -31.10 2.94 5.95
CA LYS A 260 -31.70 2.45 4.70
C LYS A 260 -31.84 3.58 3.66
N LYS A 261 -32.48 4.69 4.06
CA LYS A 261 -32.68 5.84 3.16
C LYS A 261 -31.38 6.41 2.62
N LYS A 262 -30.33 6.49 3.46
CA LYS A 262 -29.01 6.99 3.03
C LYS A 262 -28.35 6.06 2.03
N LEU A 263 -28.43 4.75 2.25
CA LEU A 263 -27.91 3.75 1.32
C LEU A 263 -28.67 3.77 -0.01
N GLU A 264 -30.01 3.84 0.03
CA GLU A 264 -30.84 3.94 -1.19
C GLU A 264 -30.46 5.15 -2.05
N VAL A 265 -30.30 6.33 -1.43
CA VAL A 265 -29.94 7.57 -2.13
C VAL A 265 -28.48 7.54 -2.60
N GLY A 266 -27.57 7.04 -1.77
CA GLY A 266 -26.13 7.06 -2.02
C GLY A 266 -25.59 5.83 -2.74
N LYS A 267 -26.41 5.02 -3.40
CA LYS A 267 -25.94 3.80 -4.07
C LYS A 267 -24.89 4.08 -5.16
N LEU A 268 -25.16 5.06 -6.00
CA LEU A 268 -24.22 5.46 -7.05
C LEU A 268 -22.92 6.05 -6.48
N ASP A 269 -23.03 6.81 -5.38
CA ASP A 269 -21.85 7.36 -4.70
C ASP A 269 -20.97 6.23 -4.14
N ALA A 270 -21.57 5.18 -3.56
CA ALA A 270 -20.85 4.01 -3.07
C ALA A 270 -20.16 3.22 -4.20
N GLU A 271 -20.87 3.01 -5.31
CA GLU A 271 -20.32 2.33 -6.50
C GLU A 271 -19.15 3.12 -7.10
N HIS A 272 -19.30 4.43 -7.20
CA HIS A 272 -18.23 5.32 -7.67
C HIS A 272 -17.03 5.34 -6.73
N ALA A 273 -17.26 5.48 -5.42
CA ALA A 273 -16.22 5.43 -4.40
C ALA A 273 -15.48 4.07 -4.42
N ARG A 274 -16.22 2.96 -4.55
CA ARG A 274 -15.64 1.62 -4.70
C ARG A 274 -14.69 1.54 -5.91
N TYR A 275 -15.10 2.08 -7.06
CA TYR A 275 -14.27 2.12 -8.27
C TYR A 275 -12.96 2.89 -8.04
N LEU A 276 -13.00 4.03 -7.35
CA LEU A 276 -11.83 4.85 -7.09
C LEU A 276 -10.87 4.24 -6.05
N VAL A 277 -11.41 3.54 -5.04
CA VAL A 277 -10.62 2.93 -3.95
C VAL A 277 -9.98 1.61 -4.36
N GLN A 278 -10.62 0.86 -5.26
CA GLN A 278 -10.18 -0.47 -5.67
C GLN A 278 -8.81 -0.43 -6.33
N LEU A 279 -7.85 -1.17 -5.78
CA LEU A 279 -6.55 -1.39 -6.43
C LEU A 279 -6.70 -2.22 -7.70
N ARG A 280 -5.84 -1.96 -8.68
CA ARG A 280 -5.69 -2.76 -9.88
C ARG A 280 -4.58 -3.77 -9.70
N PHE A 281 -4.82 -4.99 -10.20
CA PHE A 281 -3.87 -6.09 -10.12
C PHE A 281 -3.37 -6.52 -11.50
N ASP A 282 -3.74 -5.76 -12.51
CA ASP A 282 -3.51 -6.01 -13.94
C ASP A 282 -2.85 -4.81 -14.63
N THR A 283 -2.07 -4.02 -13.88
CA THR A 283 -1.29 -2.93 -14.48
C THR A 283 -0.35 -3.49 -15.54
N PRO A 284 -0.20 -2.80 -16.70
CA PRO A 284 0.65 -3.29 -17.79
C PRO A 284 2.12 -3.08 -17.45
N ILE A 285 2.62 -3.86 -16.51
CA ILE A 285 4.02 -3.93 -16.11
C ILE A 285 4.53 -5.33 -16.41
N ASP A 286 5.69 -5.39 -17.03
CA ASP A 286 6.45 -6.63 -17.22
C ASP A 286 7.69 -6.52 -16.35
N ILE A 287 7.74 -7.30 -15.27
CA ILE A 287 8.87 -7.32 -14.37
C ILE A 287 9.53 -8.69 -14.41
N ASP A 288 10.81 -8.66 -14.71
CA ASP A 288 11.69 -9.78 -14.43
C ASP A 288 12.09 -9.75 -12.94
N LEU A 289 11.51 -10.65 -12.14
CA LEU A 289 11.83 -10.73 -10.70
C LEU A 289 13.30 -11.05 -10.45
N ASP A 290 14.02 -11.62 -11.42
CA ASP A 290 15.46 -11.81 -11.32
C ASP A 290 16.20 -10.47 -11.23
N GLN A 291 15.68 -9.42 -11.86
CA GLN A 291 16.24 -8.07 -11.73
C GLN A 291 16.00 -7.45 -10.36
N CYS A 292 15.00 -7.95 -9.61
CA CYS A 292 14.70 -7.49 -8.25
C CYS A 292 15.57 -8.18 -7.19
N GLN A 293 16.27 -9.25 -7.53
CA GLN A 293 17.17 -9.92 -6.60
C GLN A 293 18.28 -8.98 -6.14
N LEU A 294 18.57 -9.01 -4.84
CA LEU A 294 19.63 -8.20 -4.26
C LEU A 294 20.99 -8.64 -4.80
N GLN A 295 21.45 -7.93 -5.79
CA GLN A 295 22.82 -8.01 -6.31
C GLN A 295 23.64 -6.95 -5.59
N GLY A 296 24.84 -7.28 -5.12
CA GLY A 296 25.68 -6.27 -4.47
C GLY A 296 25.80 -4.98 -5.29
N PHE A 297 25.97 -3.85 -4.65
CA PHE A 297 26.14 -2.53 -5.30
C PHE A 297 27.54 -2.38 -5.95
N ASP A 298 27.60 -1.53 -6.98
CA ASP A 298 28.86 -1.14 -7.61
C ASP A 298 29.42 0.14 -6.96
N PRO A 299 30.54 0.05 -6.20
CA PRO A 299 31.12 1.23 -5.55
C PRO A 299 31.57 2.31 -6.54
N GLN A 300 31.90 1.95 -7.81
CA GLN A 300 32.35 2.93 -8.81
C GLN A 300 31.20 3.79 -9.32
N VAL A 301 29.99 3.23 -9.39
CA VAL A 301 28.77 3.94 -9.78
C VAL A 301 28.27 4.83 -8.62
N LEU A 302 28.33 4.32 -7.38
CA LEU A 302 27.84 5.05 -6.21
C LEU A 302 28.75 6.19 -5.76
N LYS A 303 30.07 6.02 -5.84
CA LYS A 303 31.04 7.00 -5.34
C LYS A 303 30.86 8.43 -5.90
N PRO A 304 30.55 8.66 -7.17
CA PRO A 304 30.27 10.00 -7.69
C PRO A 304 28.95 10.62 -7.20
N LEU A 305 28.02 9.80 -6.70
CA LEU A 305 26.68 10.21 -6.25
C LEU A 305 26.63 10.56 -4.75
N LEU A 306 27.66 10.16 -3.99
CA LEU A 306 27.81 10.41 -2.57
C LEU A 306 28.70 11.63 -2.31
#